data_9961a4cd22d29cc9d9c1725d07b8946a
#
_entry.id   9961a4cd22d29cc9d9c1725d07b8946a
#
_cell.length_a   1.000
_cell.length_b   1.000
_cell.length_c   1.000
_cell.angle_alpha   90.00
_cell.angle_beta   90.00
_cell.angle_gamma   90.00
#
_symmetry.space_group_name_H-M   'P 1'
#
loop_
_entity.id
_entity.type
_entity.pdbx_description
1 polymer ?
#
loop_
_entity_poly.entity_id
_entity_poly.type
_entity_poly.pdbx_seq_one_letter_code
_entity_poly.pdbx_strand_id
1 'polypeptide(L)'
;MKKIVINAVLICIWFLSIFFLIYRFGKVKQMKKDYGVFIGADNIDKIKGYNVVVVEPASIDVSGVEFLHKTNEKVYAYLDIGSLENYRPYFNEFKENTLGLYENWEDEYWMDVSDIAWQKLIVDKLGRDIVDKGFDGFFIDNCDVYYYYPNEEIFNGLSSILQGLRSLNMTKKYKIDIIINGGDTFVSKCIENKTATELFDGVNQECVFTDIDFENKTYKEKNESDREYFKEYLSNIKKHIPEVYLIEYGANSNLIKEIENYCNENGFHWYNARGIDLK
;
A
#
# COMPACT_ATOMS: atom_id res chain seq x y z
N MET A 1 -31.24 -52.93 30.17
CA MET A 1 -31.39 -52.19 28.84
C MET A 1 -31.42 -50.69 28.97
N LYS A 2 -32.25 -50.03 29.80
CA LYS A 2 -32.32 -48.56 29.90
C LYS A 2 -30.98 -47.84 30.21
N LYS A 3 -30.16 -48.39 31.14
CA LYS A 3 -28.83 -47.78 31.52
C LYS A 3 -27.81 -47.83 30.37
N ILE A 4 -27.82 -48.88 29.54
CA ILE A 4 -26.89 -49.02 28.41
C ILE A 4 -27.24 -47.99 27.31
N VAL A 5 -28.53 -47.77 27.05
CA VAL A 5 -28.99 -46.78 26.04
C VAL A 5 -28.64 -45.33 26.50
N ILE A 6 -28.82 -45.01 27.76
CA ILE A 6 -28.46 -43.69 28.34
C ILE A 6 -26.97 -43.41 28.22
N ASN A 7 -26.11 -44.40 28.51
CA ASN A 7 -24.65 -44.21 28.38
C ASN A 7 -24.22 -44.05 26.90
N ALA A 8 -24.87 -44.78 25.97
CA ALA A 8 -24.57 -44.62 24.53
C ALA A 8 -24.97 -43.22 24.02
N VAL A 9 -26.10 -42.68 24.45
CA VAL A 9 -26.56 -41.32 24.08
C VAL A 9 -25.61 -40.24 24.66
N LEU A 10 -25.19 -40.39 25.89
CA LEU A 10 -24.23 -39.45 26.52
C LEU A 10 -22.86 -39.44 25.80
N ILE A 11 -22.38 -40.62 25.38
CA ILE A 11 -21.15 -40.76 24.60
C ILE A 11 -21.29 -40.09 23.24
N CYS A 12 -22.41 -40.25 22.53
CA CYS A 12 -22.65 -39.58 21.26
C CYS A 12 -22.72 -38.05 21.39
N ILE A 13 -23.37 -37.55 22.44
CA ILE A 13 -23.41 -36.10 22.73
C ILE A 13 -22.00 -35.57 23.01
N TRP A 14 -21.18 -36.33 23.71
CA TRP A 14 -19.79 -35.94 24.01
C TRP A 14 -18.93 -35.91 22.75
N PHE A 15 -19.03 -36.86 21.86
CA PHE A 15 -18.38 -36.89 20.57
C PHE A 15 -18.84 -35.74 19.64
N LEU A 16 -20.14 -35.43 19.63
CA LEU A 16 -20.68 -34.32 18.86
C LEU A 16 -20.20 -32.96 19.41
N SER A 17 -20.11 -32.82 20.72
CA SER A 17 -19.59 -31.57 21.33
C SER A 17 -18.09 -31.40 21.09
N ILE A 18 -17.28 -32.46 21.13
CA ILE A 18 -15.86 -32.42 20.76
C ILE A 18 -15.69 -32.14 19.26
N PHE A 19 -16.51 -32.76 18.39
CA PHE A 19 -16.48 -32.49 16.95
C PHE A 19 -16.84 -31.02 16.64
N PHE A 20 -17.85 -30.48 17.36
CA PHE A 20 -18.24 -29.07 17.23
C PHE A 20 -17.16 -28.12 17.77
N LEU A 21 -16.49 -28.47 18.85
CA LEU A 21 -15.32 -27.75 19.36
C LEU A 21 -14.14 -27.80 18.38
N ILE A 22 -13.81 -28.99 17.88
CA ILE A 22 -12.76 -29.16 16.86
C ILE A 22 -13.13 -28.41 15.57
N TYR A 23 -14.38 -28.44 15.14
CA TYR A 23 -14.84 -27.70 13.97
C TYR A 23 -14.83 -26.18 14.19
N ARG A 24 -15.14 -25.73 15.39
CA ARG A 24 -15.14 -24.30 15.76
C ARG A 24 -13.73 -23.75 16.03
N PHE A 25 -12.82 -24.58 16.61
CA PHE A 25 -11.43 -24.24 16.88
C PHE A 25 -10.47 -24.78 15.81
N GLY A 26 -10.88 -25.70 14.97
CA GLY A 26 -10.08 -26.32 13.90
C GLY A 26 -9.98 -25.49 12.61
N LYS A 27 -10.64 -24.32 12.52
CA LYS A 27 -10.13 -23.27 11.67
C LYS A 27 -8.86 -22.75 12.33
N VAL A 28 -7.74 -23.45 12.14
CA VAL A 28 -6.41 -22.86 12.27
C VAL A 28 -6.51 -21.58 11.46
N LYS A 29 -6.57 -20.44 12.14
CA LYS A 29 -6.51 -19.13 11.51
C LYS A 29 -5.16 -19.16 10.83
N GLN A 30 -5.17 -19.46 9.52
CA GLN A 30 -3.95 -19.46 8.73
C GLN A 30 -3.37 -18.06 8.98
N MET A 31 -2.17 -18.00 9.59
CA MET A 31 -1.56 -16.71 9.90
C MET A 31 -1.48 -15.96 8.59
N LYS A 32 -2.27 -14.90 8.46
CA LYS A 32 -2.21 -14.04 7.29
C LYS A 32 -0.85 -13.34 7.32
N LYS A 33 -0.27 -13.21 6.16
CA LYS A 33 0.86 -12.30 5.97
C LYS A 33 0.33 -10.89 6.15
N ASP A 34 1.11 -10.04 6.77
CA ASP A 34 0.62 -8.74 7.17
C ASP A 34 0.42 -7.81 5.97
N TYR A 35 1.43 -7.67 5.13
CA TYR A 35 1.48 -6.71 4.04
C TYR A 35 2.20 -7.29 2.82
N GLY A 36 1.85 -6.84 1.61
CA GLY A 36 2.55 -7.19 0.39
C GLY A 36 2.23 -6.26 -0.78
N VAL A 37 3.24 -5.96 -1.60
CA VAL A 37 3.12 -5.09 -2.77
C VAL A 37 3.51 -5.87 -4.02
N PHE A 38 2.63 -5.88 -5.02
CA PHE A 38 2.68 -6.73 -6.21
C PHE A 38 2.27 -5.96 -7.47
N ILE A 39 2.83 -4.76 -7.68
CA ILE A 39 2.49 -3.91 -8.83
C ILE A 39 3.03 -4.45 -10.16
N GLY A 40 4.10 -5.25 -10.13
CA GLY A 40 4.66 -5.91 -11.30
C GLY A 40 4.20 -7.36 -11.50
N ALA A 41 3.19 -7.84 -10.74
CA ALA A 41 2.77 -9.23 -10.80
C ALA A 41 2.00 -9.56 -12.08
N ASP A 42 2.48 -10.53 -12.84
CA ASP A 42 1.82 -11.04 -14.05
C ASP A 42 0.57 -11.89 -13.75
N ASN A 43 0.45 -12.40 -12.51
CA ASN A 43 -0.62 -13.33 -12.12
C ASN A 43 -1.07 -13.12 -10.68
N ILE A 44 -2.30 -12.65 -10.53
CA ILE A 44 -2.93 -12.40 -9.23
C ILE A 44 -3.31 -13.68 -8.46
N ASP A 45 -3.34 -14.85 -9.09
CA ASP A 45 -3.73 -16.13 -8.44
C ASP A 45 -2.78 -16.53 -7.30
N LYS A 46 -1.56 -16.00 -7.30
CA LYS A 46 -0.55 -16.26 -6.28
C LYS A 46 -0.65 -15.30 -5.09
N ILE A 47 -1.37 -14.19 -5.23
CA ILE A 47 -1.50 -13.14 -4.22
C ILE A 47 -2.61 -13.53 -3.24
N LYS A 48 -2.23 -14.19 -2.16
CA LYS A 48 -3.20 -14.70 -1.18
C LYS A 48 -2.68 -14.78 0.23
N GLY A 49 -3.60 -14.59 1.19
CA GLY A 49 -3.33 -14.74 2.61
C GLY A 49 -2.71 -13.49 3.25
N TYR A 50 -3.02 -12.30 2.72
CA TYR A 50 -2.53 -11.03 3.25
C TYR A 50 -3.65 -10.25 3.98
N ASN A 51 -3.26 -9.46 4.97
CA ASN A 51 -4.15 -8.45 5.55
C ASN A 51 -4.30 -7.28 4.58
N VAL A 52 -3.19 -6.81 4.01
CA VAL A 52 -3.17 -5.73 3.02
C VAL A 52 -2.33 -6.15 1.82
N VAL A 53 -2.88 -5.99 0.61
CA VAL A 53 -2.14 -6.12 -0.65
C VAL A 53 -2.29 -4.88 -1.50
N VAL A 54 -1.21 -4.54 -2.21
CA VAL A 54 -1.20 -3.49 -3.23
C VAL A 54 -0.95 -4.15 -4.59
N VAL A 55 -1.73 -3.77 -5.60
CA VAL A 55 -1.60 -4.29 -6.97
C VAL A 55 -1.77 -3.18 -8.01
N GLU A 56 -1.21 -3.39 -9.23
CA GLU A 56 -1.44 -2.52 -10.38
C GLU A 56 -2.88 -2.73 -10.91
N PRO A 57 -3.75 -1.70 -10.91
CA PRO A 57 -5.16 -1.85 -11.26
C PRO A 57 -5.44 -1.89 -12.77
N ALA A 58 -4.47 -1.53 -13.62
CA ALA A 58 -4.72 -1.34 -15.06
C ALA A 58 -5.20 -2.62 -15.77
N SER A 59 -4.65 -3.77 -15.38
CA SER A 59 -4.97 -5.09 -15.95
C SER A 59 -6.01 -5.88 -15.15
N ILE A 60 -6.54 -5.34 -14.05
CA ILE A 60 -7.46 -6.02 -13.14
C ILE A 60 -8.87 -5.43 -13.33
N ASP A 61 -9.83 -6.30 -13.63
CA ASP A 61 -11.25 -5.98 -13.71
C ASP A 61 -11.97 -6.24 -12.37
N VAL A 62 -13.29 -5.97 -12.32
CA VAL A 62 -14.13 -6.21 -11.13
C VAL A 62 -14.00 -7.66 -10.64
N SER A 63 -13.98 -8.64 -11.54
CA SER A 63 -13.88 -10.06 -11.16
C SER A 63 -12.52 -10.41 -10.56
N GLY A 64 -11.46 -9.75 -11.02
CA GLY A 64 -10.11 -9.86 -10.45
C GLY A 64 -10.02 -9.29 -9.03
N VAL A 65 -10.65 -8.14 -8.78
CA VAL A 65 -10.71 -7.55 -7.43
C VAL A 65 -11.54 -8.45 -6.50
N GLU A 66 -12.69 -8.96 -6.94
CA GLU A 66 -13.49 -9.92 -6.19
C GLU A 66 -12.71 -11.23 -5.88
N PHE A 67 -11.88 -11.67 -6.82
CA PHE A 67 -11.01 -12.83 -6.61
C PHE A 67 -9.97 -12.57 -5.53
N LEU A 68 -9.30 -11.41 -5.54
CA LEU A 68 -8.32 -11.02 -4.53
C LEU A 68 -8.96 -10.94 -3.13
N HIS A 69 -10.18 -10.42 -3.01
CA HIS A 69 -10.92 -10.34 -1.74
C HIS A 69 -11.30 -11.71 -1.14
N LYS A 70 -11.32 -12.78 -1.91
CA LYS A 70 -11.61 -14.13 -1.36
C LYS A 70 -10.55 -14.60 -0.36
N THR A 71 -9.33 -14.11 -0.51
CA THR A 71 -8.18 -14.59 0.27
C THR A 71 -7.39 -13.50 0.98
N ASN A 72 -7.57 -12.24 0.61
CA ASN A 72 -6.94 -11.08 1.24
C ASN A 72 -8.00 -10.22 1.93
N GLU A 73 -7.60 -9.41 2.91
CA GLU A 73 -8.57 -8.63 3.69
C GLU A 73 -8.83 -7.28 3.06
N LYS A 74 -7.76 -6.55 2.67
CA LYS A 74 -7.82 -5.28 1.95
C LYS A 74 -7.00 -5.37 0.66
N VAL A 75 -7.54 -4.80 -0.40
CA VAL A 75 -6.92 -4.74 -1.72
C VAL A 75 -6.82 -3.29 -2.16
N TYR A 76 -5.61 -2.75 -2.18
CA TYR A 76 -5.34 -1.38 -2.59
C TYR A 76 -4.82 -1.34 -4.02
N ALA A 77 -5.21 -0.29 -4.75
CA ALA A 77 -4.73 -0.01 -6.08
C ALA A 77 -3.53 0.93 -6.04
N TYR A 78 -2.47 0.57 -6.74
CA TYR A 78 -1.39 1.49 -7.05
C TYR A 78 -1.90 2.63 -7.95
N LEU A 79 -1.52 3.85 -7.64
CA LEU A 79 -1.85 5.02 -8.44
C LEU A 79 -0.74 6.06 -8.33
N ASP A 80 0.00 6.24 -9.41
CA ASP A 80 0.96 7.31 -9.52
C ASP A 80 0.25 8.64 -9.80
N ILE A 81 0.54 9.65 -9.01
CA ILE A 81 -0.05 10.99 -9.16
C ILE A 81 0.98 12.08 -9.41
N GLY A 82 2.25 11.83 -9.10
CA GLY A 82 3.32 12.82 -9.18
C GLY A 82 4.23 12.69 -10.39
N SER A 83 4.10 11.61 -11.15
CA SER A 83 4.88 11.39 -12.35
C SER A 83 4.04 10.89 -13.54
N LEU A 84 4.65 10.89 -14.70
CA LEU A 84 4.06 10.46 -15.98
C LEU A 84 4.99 9.45 -16.64
N GLU A 85 4.57 8.17 -16.65
CA GLU A 85 5.27 7.07 -17.30
C GLU A 85 4.95 7.06 -18.82
N ASN A 86 5.96 6.90 -19.68
CA ASN A 86 5.83 7.03 -21.14
C ASN A 86 4.94 5.95 -21.80
N TYR A 87 4.74 4.83 -21.13
CA TYR A 87 3.88 3.72 -21.62
C TYR A 87 2.40 3.88 -21.27
N ARG A 88 2.03 4.87 -20.47
CA ARG A 88 0.62 5.13 -20.13
C ARG A 88 -0.14 5.65 -21.36
N PRO A 89 -1.39 5.20 -21.56
CA PRO A 89 -2.16 5.57 -22.75
C PRO A 89 -2.43 7.08 -22.90
N TYR A 90 -2.33 7.81 -21.81
CA TYR A 90 -2.52 9.27 -21.74
C TYR A 90 -1.20 10.06 -21.85
N PHE A 91 -0.04 9.41 -22.03
CA PHE A 91 1.26 10.08 -22.10
C PHE A 91 1.30 11.24 -23.09
N ASN A 92 0.82 11.01 -24.32
CA ASN A 92 0.86 12.04 -25.38
C ASN A 92 -0.02 13.25 -25.08
N GLU A 93 -1.02 13.11 -24.20
CA GLU A 93 -1.89 14.22 -23.78
C GLU A 93 -1.19 15.15 -22.77
N PHE A 94 -0.31 14.60 -21.92
CA PHE A 94 0.26 15.33 -20.78
C PHE A 94 1.77 15.55 -20.82
N LYS A 95 2.50 14.97 -21.79
CA LYS A 95 3.97 15.07 -21.85
C LYS A 95 4.53 16.50 -21.91
N GLU A 96 3.76 17.46 -22.42
CA GLU A 96 4.17 18.87 -22.49
C GLU A 96 3.98 19.59 -21.12
N ASN A 97 3.31 18.95 -20.17
CA ASN A 97 3.06 19.48 -18.83
C ASN A 97 3.99 18.84 -17.77
N THR A 98 5.04 18.16 -18.20
CA THR A 98 6.06 17.60 -17.30
C THR A 98 7.06 18.66 -16.87
N LEU A 99 7.59 18.50 -15.64
CA LEU A 99 8.56 19.42 -15.03
C LEU A 99 10.01 19.04 -15.32
N GLY A 100 10.27 17.74 -15.60
CA GLY A 100 11.60 17.21 -15.85
C GLY A 100 11.64 15.70 -15.85
N LEU A 101 12.83 15.15 -16.14
CA LEU A 101 13.08 13.70 -16.10
C LEU A 101 13.07 13.21 -14.65
N TYR A 102 12.59 11.98 -14.47
CA TYR A 102 12.73 11.24 -13.22
C TYR A 102 14.14 10.61 -13.16
N GLU A 103 14.85 10.70 -12.03
CA GLU A 103 16.29 10.40 -11.98
C GLU A 103 16.62 8.93 -12.17
N ASN A 104 15.80 8.03 -11.65
CA ASN A 104 16.11 6.59 -11.62
C ASN A 104 15.34 5.77 -12.67
N TRP A 105 14.39 6.39 -13.37
CA TRP A 105 13.54 5.73 -14.35
C TRP A 105 13.52 6.53 -15.65
N GLU A 106 14.26 6.08 -16.68
CA GLU A 106 14.42 6.78 -17.98
C GLU A 106 13.10 6.99 -18.74
N ASP A 107 12.08 6.22 -18.39
CA ASP A 107 10.76 6.22 -19.03
C ASP A 107 9.73 7.09 -18.28
N GLU A 108 10.16 7.87 -17.29
CA GLU A 108 9.29 8.56 -16.34
C GLU A 108 9.66 10.05 -16.21
N TYR A 109 8.67 10.89 -15.97
CA TYR A 109 8.82 12.34 -15.92
C TYR A 109 8.04 12.89 -14.74
N TRP A 110 8.64 13.80 -13.95
CA TRP A 110 7.94 14.54 -12.92
C TRP A 110 6.80 15.36 -13.53
N MET A 111 5.60 15.25 -12.95
CA MET A 111 4.40 15.87 -13.48
C MET A 111 4.09 17.19 -12.78
N ASP A 112 3.65 18.20 -13.55
CA ASP A 112 3.02 19.37 -12.97
C ASP A 112 1.64 19.03 -12.41
N VAL A 113 1.60 18.65 -11.16
CA VAL A 113 0.36 18.26 -10.46
C VAL A 113 -0.58 19.44 -10.19
N SER A 114 -0.15 20.69 -10.46
CA SER A 114 -1.03 21.85 -10.40
C SER A 114 -1.93 21.97 -11.63
N ASP A 115 -1.63 21.23 -12.72
CA ASP A 115 -2.47 21.17 -13.91
C ASP A 115 -3.85 20.56 -13.60
N ILE A 116 -4.88 21.35 -13.83
CA ILE A 116 -6.27 20.96 -13.57
C ILE A 116 -6.72 19.79 -14.48
N ALA A 117 -6.17 19.68 -15.71
CA ALA A 117 -6.50 18.57 -16.60
C ALA A 117 -5.90 17.25 -16.06
N TRP A 118 -4.67 17.29 -15.52
CA TRP A 118 -4.04 16.18 -14.83
C TRP A 118 -4.84 15.76 -13.59
N GLN A 119 -5.20 16.72 -12.73
CA GLN A 119 -6.02 16.44 -11.54
C GLN A 119 -7.34 15.75 -11.90
N LYS A 120 -8.01 16.20 -12.97
CA LYS A 120 -9.24 15.58 -13.47
C LYS A 120 -9.00 14.18 -14.03
N LEU A 121 -7.90 13.94 -14.76
CA LEU A 121 -7.55 12.59 -15.20
C LEU A 121 -7.41 11.65 -13.99
N ILE A 122 -6.60 12.05 -13.03
CA ILE A 122 -6.33 11.23 -11.84
C ILE A 122 -7.62 10.96 -11.04
N VAL A 123 -8.40 11.99 -10.74
CA VAL A 123 -9.58 11.85 -9.88
C VAL A 123 -10.77 11.27 -10.65
N ASP A 124 -11.17 11.91 -11.75
CA ASP A 124 -12.46 11.64 -12.38
C ASP A 124 -12.44 10.40 -13.30
N LYS A 125 -11.25 9.99 -13.79
CA LYS A 125 -11.11 8.80 -14.63
C LYS A 125 -10.44 7.66 -13.86
N LEU A 126 -9.16 7.79 -13.51
CA LEU A 126 -8.39 6.69 -12.93
C LEU A 126 -8.89 6.33 -11.53
N GLY A 127 -9.03 7.31 -10.65
CA GLY A 127 -9.55 7.11 -9.30
C GLY A 127 -10.98 6.56 -9.30
N ARG A 128 -11.84 7.08 -10.18
CA ARG A 128 -13.22 6.59 -10.36
C ARG A 128 -13.23 5.12 -10.79
N ASP A 129 -12.45 4.76 -11.81
CA ASP A 129 -12.33 3.38 -12.30
C ASP A 129 -11.90 2.41 -11.19
N ILE A 130 -10.89 2.78 -10.40
CA ILE A 130 -10.41 2.01 -9.25
C ILE A 130 -11.53 1.79 -8.23
N VAL A 131 -12.26 2.85 -7.86
CA VAL A 131 -13.39 2.76 -6.92
C VAL A 131 -14.51 1.88 -7.48
N ASP A 132 -14.83 2.01 -8.76
CA ASP A 132 -15.91 1.26 -9.40
C ASP A 132 -15.56 -0.22 -9.57
N LYS A 133 -14.26 -0.56 -9.71
CA LYS A 133 -13.75 -1.94 -9.67
C LYS A 133 -13.87 -2.59 -8.28
N GLY A 134 -14.02 -1.82 -7.21
CA GLY A 134 -14.25 -2.32 -5.86
C GLY A 134 -12.99 -2.44 -4.99
N PHE A 135 -11.92 -1.74 -5.32
CA PHE A 135 -10.75 -1.61 -4.45
C PHE A 135 -11.11 -0.91 -3.13
N ASP A 136 -10.40 -1.25 -2.04
CA ASP A 136 -10.63 -0.68 -0.71
C ASP A 136 -9.90 0.65 -0.50
N GLY A 137 -8.88 0.93 -1.30
CA GLY A 137 -8.07 2.13 -1.15
C GLY A 137 -7.07 2.33 -2.26
N PHE A 138 -6.33 3.42 -2.12
CA PHE A 138 -5.26 3.84 -3.01
C PHE A 138 -3.91 3.70 -2.31
N PHE A 139 -2.92 3.22 -3.04
CA PHE A 139 -1.51 3.33 -2.72
C PHE A 139 -0.92 4.37 -3.68
N ILE A 140 -0.73 5.57 -3.15
CA ILE A 140 -0.39 6.78 -3.91
C ILE A 140 1.12 6.91 -4.01
N ASP A 141 1.62 7.04 -5.23
CA ASP A 141 3.04 7.17 -5.49
C ASP A 141 3.42 8.57 -5.98
N ASN A 142 4.71 8.88 -5.83
CA ASN A 142 5.39 10.05 -6.36
C ASN A 142 4.92 11.42 -5.80
N CYS A 143 4.42 11.46 -4.54
CA CYS A 143 4.29 12.73 -3.83
C CYS A 143 5.66 13.43 -3.63
N ASP A 144 6.76 12.73 -3.94
CA ASP A 144 8.13 13.23 -3.99
C ASP A 144 8.34 14.34 -5.01
N VAL A 145 7.42 14.53 -5.97
CA VAL A 145 7.43 15.71 -6.85
C VAL A 145 7.51 17.03 -6.05
N TYR A 146 6.95 17.06 -4.83
CA TYR A 146 7.07 18.22 -3.95
C TYR A 146 8.47 18.40 -3.38
N TYR A 147 9.26 17.37 -3.21
CA TYR A 147 10.67 17.49 -2.82
C TYR A 147 11.49 18.15 -3.91
N TYR A 148 11.30 17.76 -5.16
CA TYR A 148 12.03 18.30 -6.32
C TYR A 148 11.55 19.70 -6.73
N TYR A 149 10.27 19.98 -6.56
CA TYR A 149 9.62 21.25 -6.93
C TYR A 149 8.83 21.83 -5.76
N PRO A 150 9.52 22.31 -4.68
CA PRO A 150 8.91 22.69 -3.41
C PRO A 150 8.25 24.08 -3.48
N ASN A 151 7.12 24.18 -4.17
CA ASN A 151 6.33 25.41 -4.28
C ASN A 151 4.86 25.15 -3.88
N GLU A 152 4.12 26.25 -3.64
CA GLU A 152 2.72 26.17 -3.17
C GLU A 152 1.78 25.57 -4.22
N GLU A 153 2.05 25.75 -5.52
CA GLU A 153 1.22 25.19 -6.59
C GLU A 153 1.28 23.67 -6.59
N ILE A 154 2.47 23.09 -6.48
CA ILE A 154 2.67 21.63 -6.39
C ILE A 154 2.06 21.07 -5.10
N PHE A 155 2.29 21.73 -3.95
CA PHE A 155 1.68 21.32 -2.68
C PHE A 155 0.15 21.30 -2.75
N ASN A 156 -0.44 22.37 -3.28
CA ASN A 156 -1.89 22.51 -3.42
C ASN A 156 -2.44 21.52 -4.46
N GLY A 157 -1.69 21.26 -5.55
CA GLY A 157 -2.05 20.27 -6.57
C GLY A 157 -2.16 18.86 -6.00
N LEU A 158 -1.14 18.39 -5.28
CA LEU A 158 -1.17 17.11 -4.57
C LEU A 158 -2.33 17.04 -3.56
N SER A 159 -2.49 18.09 -2.76
CA SER A 159 -3.57 18.17 -1.78
C SER A 159 -4.95 18.09 -2.43
N SER A 160 -5.14 18.77 -3.57
CA SER A 160 -6.40 18.76 -4.33
C SER A 160 -6.70 17.39 -4.92
N ILE A 161 -5.69 16.68 -5.47
CA ILE A 161 -5.83 15.31 -5.97
C ILE A 161 -6.28 14.39 -4.82
N LEU A 162 -5.59 14.41 -3.67
CA LEU A 162 -5.90 13.55 -2.52
C LEU A 162 -7.30 13.82 -1.97
N GLN A 163 -7.71 15.09 -1.86
CA GLN A 163 -9.10 15.46 -1.48
C GLN A 163 -10.11 14.96 -2.50
N GLY A 164 -9.81 15.11 -3.79
CA GLY A 164 -10.64 14.60 -4.88
C GLY A 164 -10.83 13.09 -4.78
N LEU A 165 -9.75 12.31 -4.66
CA LEU A 165 -9.81 10.86 -4.49
C LEU A 165 -10.62 10.45 -3.26
N ARG A 166 -10.43 11.13 -2.13
CA ARG A 166 -11.21 10.87 -0.92
C ARG A 166 -12.70 11.16 -1.09
N SER A 167 -13.06 12.15 -1.90
CA SER A 167 -14.45 12.52 -2.18
C SER A 167 -15.21 11.51 -3.04
N LEU A 168 -14.51 10.67 -3.81
CA LEU A 168 -15.10 9.66 -4.68
C LEU A 168 -15.99 8.66 -3.94
N ASN A 169 -15.80 8.52 -2.65
CA ASN A 169 -16.49 7.54 -1.81
C ASN A 169 -17.80 8.05 -1.15
N MET A 170 -18.21 9.29 -1.38
CA MET A 170 -19.41 9.84 -0.71
C MET A 170 -20.70 9.06 -0.99
N THR A 171 -20.71 8.18 -2.00
CA THR A 171 -21.87 7.32 -2.37
C THR A 171 -21.77 5.88 -1.87
N LYS A 172 -20.63 5.44 -1.35
CA LYS A 172 -20.41 4.07 -0.84
C LYS A 172 -20.40 4.04 0.69
N LYS A 173 -20.77 2.90 1.27
CA LYS A 173 -20.87 2.70 2.74
C LYS A 173 -19.53 2.67 3.50
N TYR A 174 -18.39 2.72 2.81
CA TYR A 174 -17.07 2.57 3.43
C TYR A 174 -16.17 3.72 3.03
N LYS A 175 -15.32 4.13 3.96
CA LYS A 175 -14.23 5.07 3.71
C LYS A 175 -13.20 4.39 2.81
N ILE A 176 -12.76 5.09 1.76
CA ILE A 176 -11.60 4.68 0.97
C ILE A 176 -10.33 5.06 1.72
N ASP A 177 -9.46 4.09 1.92
CA ASP A 177 -8.17 4.34 2.53
C ASP A 177 -7.19 4.93 1.51
N ILE A 178 -6.33 5.85 1.96
CA ILE A 178 -5.27 6.45 1.14
C ILE A 178 -3.94 6.26 1.88
N ILE A 179 -3.02 5.54 1.25
CA ILE A 179 -1.65 5.34 1.74
C ILE A 179 -0.71 6.07 0.79
N ILE A 180 0.14 6.95 1.31
CA ILE A 180 1.17 7.63 0.52
C ILE A 180 2.45 6.79 0.57
N ASN A 181 3.03 6.48 -0.59
CA ASN A 181 4.34 5.86 -0.73
C ASN A 181 5.40 6.96 -0.87
N GLY A 182 6.45 6.93 -0.03
CA GLY A 182 7.46 7.97 -0.02
C GLY A 182 6.91 9.35 0.37
N GLY A 183 7.33 10.39 -0.33
CA GLY A 183 6.81 11.75 -0.20
C GLY A 183 7.03 12.38 1.18
N ASP A 184 8.10 12.05 1.87
CA ASP A 184 8.38 12.45 3.26
C ASP A 184 8.30 13.96 3.48
N THR A 185 8.76 14.75 2.51
CA THR A 185 8.69 16.21 2.54
C THR A 185 7.25 16.72 2.45
N PHE A 186 6.44 16.16 1.55
CA PHE A 186 5.02 16.50 1.44
C PHE A 186 4.23 16.08 2.68
N VAL A 187 4.45 14.86 3.15
CA VAL A 187 3.80 14.31 4.34
C VAL A 187 4.12 15.14 5.58
N SER A 188 5.40 15.49 5.78
CA SER A 188 5.84 16.35 6.88
C SER A 188 5.16 17.72 6.84
N LYS A 189 5.06 18.31 5.65
CA LYS A 189 4.35 19.58 5.45
C LYS A 189 2.85 19.49 5.77
N CYS A 190 2.20 18.39 5.40
CA CYS A 190 0.79 18.14 5.76
C CYS A 190 0.59 18.04 7.29
N ILE A 191 1.55 17.42 8.01
CA ILE A 191 1.50 17.34 9.48
C ILE A 191 1.69 18.73 10.10
N GLU A 192 2.66 19.52 9.64
CA GLU A 192 2.87 20.91 10.09
C GLU A 192 1.60 21.75 9.89
N ASN A 193 0.97 21.62 8.75
CA ASN A 193 -0.26 22.33 8.39
C ASN A 193 -1.52 21.75 9.08
N LYS A 194 -1.41 20.60 9.77
CA LYS A 194 -2.51 19.85 10.42
C LYS A 194 -3.60 19.37 9.45
N THR A 195 -3.21 19.10 8.20
CA THR A 195 -4.12 18.60 7.15
C THR A 195 -3.95 17.11 6.88
N ALA A 196 -2.93 16.45 7.42
CA ALA A 196 -2.55 15.07 7.11
C ALA A 196 -3.74 14.09 7.22
N THR A 197 -4.47 14.08 8.34
CA THR A 197 -5.59 13.16 8.57
C THR A 197 -6.82 13.41 7.69
N GLU A 198 -6.88 14.57 7.04
CA GLU A 198 -7.91 14.89 6.04
C GLU A 198 -7.54 14.34 4.67
N LEU A 199 -6.24 14.18 4.39
CA LEU A 199 -5.71 13.82 3.08
C LEU A 199 -5.42 12.32 2.94
N PHE A 200 -4.81 11.68 3.96
CA PHE A 200 -4.41 10.27 3.91
C PHE A 200 -4.57 9.56 5.26
N ASP A 201 -4.51 8.23 5.23
CA ASP A 201 -4.74 7.35 6.39
C ASP A 201 -3.46 6.64 6.82
N GLY A 202 -2.48 6.52 5.93
CA GLY A 202 -1.23 5.83 6.19
C GLY A 202 -0.10 6.34 5.32
N VAL A 203 1.10 5.91 5.67
CA VAL A 203 2.33 6.18 4.94
C VAL A 203 3.08 4.87 4.76
N ASN A 204 3.57 4.63 3.55
CA ASN A 204 4.56 3.61 3.27
C ASN A 204 5.90 4.28 3.02
N GLN A 205 6.97 3.72 3.59
CA GLN A 205 8.33 4.16 3.32
C GLN A 205 9.13 3.00 2.75
N GLU A 206 9.78 3.26 1.64
CA GLU A 206 10.69 2.30 1.01
C GLU A 206 12.10 2.46 1.54
N CYS A 207 12.83 1.35 1.59
CA CYS A 207 14.28 1.37 1.85
C CYS A 207 14.67 2.06 3.16
N VAL A 208 14.03 1.75 4.28
CA VAL A 208 14.45 2.25 5.59
C VAL A 208 15.74 1.57 6.04
N PHE A 209 15.84 0.25 5.84
CA PHE A 209 16.98 -0.58 6.23
C PHE A 209 17.82 -1.03 5.04
N THR A 210 17.23 -1.16 3.87
CA THR A 210 17.89 -1.56 2.64
C THR A 210 18.15 -0.35 1.75
N ASP A 211 19.00 -0.54 0.74
CA ASP A 211 19.29 0.45 -0.28
C ASP A 211 19.40 -0.24 -1.64
N ILE A 212 19.02 0.45 -2.70
CA ILE A 212 19.00 -0.05 -4.07
C ILE A 212 20.17 0.55 -4.85
N ASP A 213 21.00 -0.31 -5.38
CA ASP A 213 21.98 0.07 -6.39
C ASP A 213 21.33 -0.13 -7.78
N PHE A 214 20.78 0.94 -8.32
CA PHE A 214 20.07 0.92 -9.61
C PHE A 214 21.02 0.59 -10.78
N GLU A 215 22.29 0.99 -10.71
CA GLU A 215 23.28 0.71 -11.75
C GLU A 215 23.61 -0.78 -11.83
N ASN A 216 23.88 -1.42 -10.69
CA ASN A 216 24.26 -2.82 -10.60
C ASN A 216 23.06 -3.77 -10.37
N LYS A 217 21.87 -3.23 -10.16
CA LYS A 217 20.62 -3.96 -9.83
C LYS A 217 20.80 -4.89 -8.62
N THR A 218 21.46 -4.38 -7.58
CA THR A 218 21.73 -5.10 -6.34
C THR A 218 21.14 -4.36 -5.13
N TYR A 219 21.04 -5.08 -4.01
CA TYR A 219 20.50 -4.54 -2.76
C TYR A 219 21.57 -4.64 -1.69
N LYS A 220 21.68 -3.62 -0.85
CA LYS A 220 22.62 -3.55 0.27
C LYS A 220 21.94 -2.98 1.49
N GLU A 221 22.61 -3.00 2.63
CA GLU A 221 22.14 -2.30 3.81
C GLU A 221 22.29 -0.78 3.63
N LYS A 222 21.30 -0.03 4.05
CA LYS A 222 21.32 1.43 4.06
C LYS A 222 22.35 1.91 5.09
N ASN A 223 23.04 3.00 4.79
CA ASN A 223 23.95 3.62 5.75
C ASN A 223 23.20 4.09 7.01
N GLU A 224 23.93 4.18 8.12
CA GLU A 224 23.33 4.44 9.43
C GLU A 224 22.65 5.82 9.53
N SER A 225 23.22 6.86 8.91
CA SER A 225 22.66 8.21 8.97
C SER A 225 21.29 8.31 8.30
N ASP A 226 21.14 7.70 7.12
CA ASP A 226 19.88 7.71 6.38
C ASP A 226 18.86 6.80 7.05
N ARG A 227 19.29 5.66 7.63
CA ARG A 227 18.45 4.77 8.41
C ARG A 227 17.86 5.50 9.61
N GLU A 228 18.68 6.23 10.37
CA GLU A 228 18.21 6.99 11.53
C GLU A 228 17.29 8.14 11.12
N TYR A 229 17.56 8.84 10.02
CA TYR A 229 16.64 9.84 9.47
C TYR A 229 15.24 9.26 9.24
N PHE A 230 15.12 8.12 8.53
CA PHE A 230 13.81 7.51 8.28
C PHE A 230 13.16 6.97 9.55
N LYS A 231 13.91 6.43 10.50
CA LYS A 231 13.36 5.98 11.79
C LYS A 231 12.79 7.15 12.59
N GLU A 232 13.46 8.29 12.63
CA GLU A 232 12.96 9.50 13.29
C GLU A 232 11.70 10.03 12.57
N TYR A 233 11.74 10.08 11.24
CA TYR A 233 10.59 10.45 10.42
C TYR A 233 9.39 9.56 10.74
N LEU A 234 9.52 8.24 10.65
CA LEU A 234 8.43 7.30 10.90
C LEU A 234 7.92 7.35 12.36
N SER A 235 8.82 7.55 13.32
CA SER A 235 8.42 7.77 14.71
C SER A 235 7.58 9.04 14.89
N ASN A 236 7.87 10.09 14.12
CA ASN A 236 7.05 11.30 14.10
C ASN A 236 5.69 11.05 13.42
N ILE A 237 5.70 10.39 12.25
CA ILE A 237 4.48 10.03 11.51
C ILE A 237 3.50 9.27 12.40
N LYS A 238 3.97 8.24 13.12
CA LYS A 238 3.12 7.39 13.98
C LYS A 238 2.34 8.15 15.05
N LYS A 239 2.80 9.32 15.45
CA LYS A 239 2.08 10.18 16.43
C LYS A 239 0.82 10.82 15.82
N HIS A 240 0.77 10.95 14.51
CA HIS A 240 -0.27 11.66 13.77
C HIS A 240 -1.10 10.73 12.87
N ILE A 241 -0.46 9.73 12.29
CA ILE A 241 -1.04 8.80 11.31
C ILE A 241 -0.90 7.37 11.87
N PRO A 242 -2.02 6.62 12.01
CA PRO A 242 -1.98 5.32 12.69
C PRO A 242 -1.32 4.22 11.86
N GLU A 243 -1.46 4.25 10.53
CA GLU A 243 -1.00 3.18 9.64
C GLU A 243 0.35 3.53 9.02
N VAL A 244 1.37 2.73 9.34
CA VAL A 244 2.74 2.88 8.83
C VAL A 244 3.18 1.56 8.24
N TYR A 245 3.66 1.61 7.00
CA TYR A 245 4.11 0.48 6.21
C TYR A 245 5.56 0.69 5.77
N LEU A 246 6.30 -0.39 5.60
CA LEU A 246 7.65 -0.39 5.06
C LEU A 246 7.76 -1.39 3.89
N ILE A 247 8.45 -0.99 2.83
CA ILE A 247 8.93 -1.91 1.79
C ILE A 247 10.44 -1.93 1.85
N GLU A 248 10.98 -3.13 2.01
CA GLU A 248 12.42 -3.38 1.96
C GLU A 248 12.73 -4.28 0.77
N TYR A 249 13.93 -4.19 0.24
CA TYR A 249 14.32 -4.94 -0.96
C TYR A 249 15.51 -5.85 -0.68
N GLY A 250 15.33 -7.15 -0.93
CA GLY A 250 16.40 -8.14 -0.87
C GLY A 250 17.11 -8.26 0.49
N ALA A 251 16.44 -7.90 1.59
CA ALA A 251 17.00 -8.00 2.94
C ALA A 251 17.42 -9.43 3.25
N ASN A 252 18.64 -9.59 3.75
CA ASN A 252 19.19 -10.88 4.18
C ASN A 252 18.60 -11.32 5.54
N SER A 253 18.86 -12.56 5.94
CA SER A 253 18.25 -13.16 7.14
C SER A 253 18.57 -12.43 8.46
N ASN A 254 19.67 -11.71 8.56
CA ASN A 254 20.02 -10.95 9.75
C ASN A 254 19.25 -9.62 9.77
N LEU A 255 19.24 -8.93 8.63
CA LEU A 255 18.52 -7.68 8.47
C LEU A 255 16.99 -7.87 8.60
N ILE A 256 16.45 -8.99 8.08
CA ILE A 256 15.04 -9.37 8.28
C ILE A 256 14.66 -9.38 9.75
N LYS A 257 15.49 -9.95 10.63
CA LYS A 257 15.21 -9.99 12.06
C LYS A 257 15.23 -8.61 12.71
N GLU A 258 16.14 -7.74 12.27
CA GLU A 258 16.20 -6.36 12.74
C GLU A 258 14.96 -5.57 12.33
N ILE A 259 14.55 -5.68 11.06
CA ILE A 259 13.35 -5.05 10.52
C ILE A 259 12.10 -5.55 11.26
N GLU A 260 11.99 -6.88 11.44
CA GLU A 260 10.86 -7.49 12.13
C GLU A 260 10.74 -6.99 13.58
N ASN A 261 11.85 -6.93 14.30
CA ASN A 261 11.87 -6.41 15.68
C ASN A 261 11.45 -4.94 15.69
N TYR A 262 12.05 -4.10 14.85
CA TYR A 262 11.71 -2.68 14.74
C TYR A 262 10.24 -2.46 14.41
N CYS A 263 9.71 -3.16 13.43
CA CYS A 263 8.32 -3.04 13.04
C CYS A 263 7.36 -3.52 14.14
N ASN A 264 7.67 -4.64 14.81
CA ASN A 264 6.87 -5.15 15.92
C ASN A 264 6.85 -4.18 17.12
N GLU A 265 7.98 -3.58 17.49
CA GLU A 265 8.09 -2.62 18.59
C GLU A 265 7.31 -1.34 18.33
N ASN A 266 7.21 -0.91 17.07
CA ASN A 266 6.55 0.33 16.67
C ASN A 266 5.11 0.13 16.15
N GLY A 267 4.67 -1.13 15.99
CA GLY A 267 3.37 -1.45 15.39
C GLY A 267 3.30 -1.01 13.92
N PHE A 268 4.37 -1.29 13.17
CA PHE A 268 4.46 -1.04 11.73
C PHE A 268 4.24 -2.33 10.95
N HIS A 269 3.73 -2.21 9.74
CA HIS A 269 3.60 -3.28 8.78
C HIS A 269 4.80 -3.28 7.85
N TRP A 270 5.24 -4.44 7.37
CA TRP A 270 6.38 -4.45 6.47
C TRP A 270 6.35 -5.59 5.46
N TYR A 271 7.04 -5.39 4.35
CA TYR A 271 7.19 -6.34 3.27
C TYR A 271 8.64 -6.34 2.77
N ASN A 272 9.25 -7.54 2.64
CA ASN A 272 10.55 -7.70 2.00
C ASN A 272 10.33 -8.16 0.55
N ALA A 273 10.41 -7.24 -0.38
CA ALA A 273 10.33 -7.53 -1.80
C ALA A 273 11.59 -8.24 -2.29
N ARG A 274 11.43 -9.13 -3.24
CA ARG A 274 12.58 -9.82 -3.87
C ARG A 274 13.33 -8.92 -4.84
N GLY A 275 12.66 -7.94 -5.41
CA GLY A 275 13.21 -7.01 -6.37
C GLY A 275 12.31 -5.80 -6.58
N ILE A 276 12.85 -4.78 -7.22
CA ILE A 276 12.15 -3.52 -7.55
C ILE A 276 10.99 -3.71 -8.53
N ASP A 277 10.94 -4.84 -9.21
CA ASP A 277 9.82 -5.19 -10.09
C ASP A 277 8.55 -5.62 -9.34
N LEU A 278 8.60 -5.78 -8.02
CA LEU A 278 7.48 -6.06 -7.11
C LEU A 278 6.54 -7.18 -7.62
N LYS A 279 7.17 -8.33 -8.04
CA LYS A 279 6.47 -9.53 -8.55
C LYS A 279 6.18 -10.59 -7.48
#